data_5fe4090f9ea981b173ccc7a376de3581
#
_entry.id   5fe4090f9ea981b173ccc7a376de3581
#
_cell.length_a   1.000
_cell.length_b   1.000
_cell.length_c   1.000
_cell.angle_alpha   90.00
_cell.angle_beta   90.00
_cell.angle_gamma   90.00
#
_symmetry.space_group_name_H-M   'P 1'
#
loop_
_entity.id
_entity.type
_entity.pdbx_description
1 polymer ?
#
loop_
_entity_poly.entity_id
_entity_poly.type
_entity_poly.pdbx_seq_one_letter_code
_entity_poly.pdbx_strand_id
1 'polypeptide(L)'
;MNTIIPSEAFSDIIKELERQPIALNEYRLKSGTGRSQAFGIVNRRNLPPDYSRNCWCRPYLYKLLLDFGSKYVDLPFNAITVNQNYKAEPHKDKNNKGNSFLVAFGDYTGGELEILEGERKGVYDINCKPLVDDFSKVLHCVKDFSGNRYSLVYYWFENKRLGDLPSGTVKQEGSKYYFYRGDKKITRKDGLPHNLKGRKKEVAGLVKEIKEVVISFD
;
A
#
# COMPACT_ATOMS: atom_id res chain seq x y z
N MET A 1 17.90 11.83 14.69
CA MET A 1 18.99 11.22 13.89
C MET A 1 18.34 10.57 12.69
N ASN A 2 18.75 10.93 11.45
CA ASN A 2 18.26 10.26 10.23
C ASN A 2 18.97 8.90 10.13
N THR A 3 18.36 7.88 10.72
CA THR A 3 18.92 6.52 10.66
C THR A 3 18.69 6.00 9.23
N ILE A 4 19.78 5.77 8.50
CA ILE A 4 19.72 5.12 7.18
C ILE A 4 19.30 3.66 7.40
N ILE A 5 18.27 3.22 6.71
CA ILE A 5 17.83 1.82 6.73
C ILE A 5 18.71 1.06 5.72
N PRO A 6 19.34 -0.05 6.10
CA PRO A 6 20.12 -0.85 5.16
C PRO A 6 19.29 -1.31 3.97
N SER A 7 19.86 -1.26 2.76
CA SER A 7 19.16 -1.65 1.52
C SER A 7 18.65 -3.10 1.56
N GLU A 8 19.37 -3.98 2.27
CA GLU A 8 19.03 -5.38 2.48
C GLU A 8 17.69 -5.58 3.19
N ALA A 9 17.28 -4.58 4.00
CA ALA A 9 15.98 -4.62 4.70
C ALA A 9 14.78 -4.64 3.74
N PHE A 10 14.97 -4.20 2.51
CA PHE A 10 13.94 -4.16 1.47
C PHE A 10 13.98 -5.35 0.52
N SER A 11 15.01 -6.19 0.57
CA SER A 11 15.27 -7.24 -0.43
C SER A 11 14.10 -8.19 -0.63
N ASP A 12 13.49 -8.70 0.43
CA ASP A 12 12.39 -9.65 0.31
C ASP A 12 11.08 -8.96 -0.12
N ILE A 13 10.90 -7.70 0.26
CA ILE A 13 9.78 -6.88 -0.22
C ILE A 13 9.91 -6.65 -1.73
N ILE A 14 11.09 -6.30 -2.22
CA ILE A 14 11.36 -6.10 -3.65
C ILE A 14 11.09 -7.40 -4.42
N LYS A 15 11.69 -8.54 -4.01
CA LYS A 15 11.47 -9.85 -4.64
C LYS A 15 9.99 -10.20 -4.73
N GLU A 16 9.22 -9.95 -3.67
CA GLU A 16 7.78 -10.24 -3.67
C GLU A 16 6.99 -9.28 -4.57
N LEU A 17 7.40 -8.02 -4.68
CA LEU A 17 6.80 -7.04 -5.58
C LEU A 17 7.13 -7.33 -7.05
N GLU A 18 8.33 -7.83 -7.35
CA GLU A 18 8.73 -8.27 -8.69
C GLU A 18 8.01 -9.55 -9.10
N ARG A 19 7.91 -10.52 -8.18
CA ARG A 19 7.17 -11.78 -8.41
C ARG A 19 5.68 -11.54 -8.67
N GLN A 20 5.09 -10.58 -7.97
CA GLN A 20 3.69 -10.21 -8.10
C GLN A 20 3.56 -8.68 -8.06
N PRO A 21 3.65 -8.01 -9.21
CA PRO A 21 3.57 -6.55 -9.29
C PRO A 21 2.27 -5.99 -8.74
N ILE A 22 2.33 -4.75 -8.28
CA ILE A 22 1.15 -4.01 -7.82
C ILE A 22 0.24 -3.73 -9.02
N ALA A 23 -1.05 -4.01 -8.87
CA ALA A 23 -2.04 -3.66 -9.89
C ALA A 23 -2.15 -2.13 -10.05
N LEU A 24 -2.42 -1.67 -11.25
CA LEU A 24 -2.74 -0.27 -11.50
C LEU A 24 -3.99 0.12 -10.71
N ASN A 25 -3.92 1.24 -9.98
CA ASN A 25 -5.05 1.74 -9.22
C ASN A 25 -5.66 2.96 -9.93
N GLU A 26 -6.63 2.70 -10.77
CA GLU A 26 -7.33 3.73 -11.58
C GLU A 26 -7.97 4.83 -10.71
N TYR A 27 -8.36 4.52 -9.48
CA TYR A 27 -8.95 5.52 -8.56
C TYR A 27 -7.94 6.54 -8.02
N ARG A 28 -6.65 6.29 -8.16
CA ARG A 28 -5.56 7.20 -7.74
C ARG A 28 -4.95 8.03 -8.86
N LEU A 29 -5.43 7.92 -10.08
CA LEU A 29 -4.92 8.70 -11.24
C LEU A 29 -5.04 10.22 -11.05
N LYS A 30 -5.93 10.69 -10.16
CA LYS A 30 -6.07 12.12 -9.83
C LYS A 30 -4.99 12.65 -8.89
N SER A 31 -4.30 11.79 -8.15
CA SER A 31 -3.28 12.16 -7.16
C SER A 31 -1.86 11.79 -7.59
N GLY A 32 -1.70 11.23 -8.78
CA GLY A 32 -0.39 10.86 -9.33
C GLY A 32 -0.48 9.76 -10.37
N THR A 33 0.67 9.41 -10.93
CA THR A 33 0.83 8.35 -11.92
C THR A 33 1.68 7.22 -11.35
N GLY A 34 1.42 5.98 -11.75
CA GLY A 34 2.11 4.78 -11.25
C GLY A 34 1.19 3.82 -10.52
N ARG A 35 1.76 2.93 -9.72
CA ARG A 35 1.04 1.84 -9.05
C ARG A 35 1.06 2.04 -7.54
N SER A 36 -0.09 1.82 -6.89
CA SER A 36 -0.23 2.00 -5.44
C SER A 36 -1.21 0.99 -4.86
N GLN A 37 -0.86 0.41 -3.72
CA GLN A 37 -1.65 -0.60 -3.06
C GLN A 37 -1.64 -0.39 -1.54
N ALA A 38 -2.81 -0.38 -0.91
CA ALA A 38 -2.92 -0.23 0.54
C ALA A 38 -3.12 -1.58 1.24
N PHE A 39 -2.55 -1.72 2.43
CA PHE A 39 -2.70 -2.81 3.38
C PHE A 39 -3.14 -2.26 4.73
N GLY A 40 -3.67 -3.11 5.61
CA GLY A 40 -4.27 -2.67 6.87
C GLY A 40 -5.65 -2.06 6.65
N ILE A 41 -6.02 -1.09 7.47
CA ILE A 41 -7.35 -0.47 7.45
C ILE A 41 -7.43 0.57 6.34
N VAL A 42 -8.51 0.52 5.57
CA VAL A 42 -8.74 1.44 4.45
C VAL A 42 -10.16 1.97 4.46
N ASN A 43 -10.34 3.14 3.85
CA ASN A 43 -11.66 3.67 3.57
C ASN A 43 -12.36 2.83 2.49
N ARG A 44 -13.64 2.57 2.67
CA ARG A 44 -14.47 1.89 1.67
C ARG A 44 -15.61 2.81 1.24
N ARG A 45 -15.80 2.94 -0.07
CA ARG A 45 -16.90 3.74 -0.61
C ARG A 45 -18.24 3.20 -0.10
N ASN A 46 -19.02 4.06 0.55
CA ASN A 46 -20.36 3.77 1.08
C ASN A 46 -20.46 2.67 2.18
N LEU A 47 -19.32 2.18 2.69
CA LEU A 47 -19.24 1.19 3.77
C LEU A 47 -18.36 1.71 4.91
N PRO A 48 -18.50 1.20 6.14
CA PRO A 48 -17.52 1.48 7.20
C PRO A 48 -16.11 1.06 6.76
N PRO A 49 -15.06 1.74 7.25
CA PRO A 49 -13.68 1.31 7.05
C PRO A 49 -13.46 -0.14 7.50
N ASP A 50 -12.54 -0.82 6.85
CA ASP A 50 -12.22 -2.21 7.16
C ASP A 50 -10.84 -2.56 6.59
N TYR A 51 -10.33 -3.76 6.89
CA TYR A 51 -9.10 -4.25 6.30
C TYR A 51 -9.15 -4.27 4.77
N SER A 52 -8.08 -3.83 4.15
CA SER A 52 -7.89 -3.91 2.71
C SER A 52 -7.93 -5.35 2.25
N ARG A 53 -8.54 -5.58 1.08
CA ARG A 53 -8.52 -6.89 0.40
C ARG A 53 -7.09 -7.42 0.20
N ASN A 54 -6.11 -6.55 0.07
CA ASN A 54 -4.72 -6.94 -0.14
C ASN A 54 -4.14 -7.72 1.04
N CYS A 55 -4.66 -7.53 2.26
CA CYS A 55 -4.22 -8.26 3.45
C CYS A 55 -4.39 -9.79 3.30
N TRP A 56 -5.46 -10.24 2.64
CA TRP A 56 -5.70 -11.69 2.43
C TRP A 56 -5.44 -12.17 0.99
N CYS A 57 -5.35 -11.27 0.02
CA CYS A 57 -4.93 -11.63 -1.34
C CYS A 57 -3.41 -11.76 -1.48
N ARG A 58 -2.66 -11.03 -0.65
CA ARG A 58 -1.19 -10.99 -0.62
C ARG A 58 -0.67 -11.11 0.82
N PRO A 59 -1.03 -12.17 1.57
CA PRO A 59 -0.73 -12.24 2.99
C PRO A 59 0.77 -12.31 3.27
N TYR A 60 1.58 -12.90 2.38
CA TYR A 60 3.03 -12.91 2.53
C TYR A 60 3.63 -11.52 2.41
N LEU A 61 3.26 -10.73 1.40
CA LEU A 61 3.70 -9.34 1.32
C LEU A 61 3.26 -8.56 2.54
N TYR A 62 2.02 -8.76 2.99
CA TYR A 62 1.54 -8.06 4.20
C TYR A 62 2.34 -8.43 5.44
N LYS A 63 2.75 -9.70 5.58
CA LYS A 63 3.66 -10.15 6.66
C LYS A 63 5.01 -9.42 6.59
N LEU A 64 5.64 -9.36 5.41
CA LEU A 64 6.91 -8.66 5.22
C LEU A 64 6.80 -7.16 5.59
N LEU A 65 5.68 -6.52 5.22
CA LEU A 65 5.42 -5.13 5.57
C LEU A 65 5.21 -4.93 7.08
N LEU A 66 4.53 -5.85 7.76
CA LEU A 66 4.36 -5.80 9.22
C LEU A 66 5.69 -6.01 9.95
N ASP A 67 6.51 -6.95 9.49
CA ASP A 67 7.85 -7.20 10.05
C ASP A 67 8.77 -6.00 9.87
N PHE A 68 8.77 -5.40 8.69
CA PHE A 68 9.50 -4.15 8.44
C PHE A 68 9.02 -3.03 9.37
N GLY A 69 7.70 -2.84 9.47
CA GLY A 69 7.10 -1.84 10.35
C GLY A 69 7.49 -2.04 11.81
N SER A 70 7.40 -3.28 12.32
CA SER A 70 7.80 -3.63 13.68
C SER A 70 9.27 -3.32 13.99
N LYS A 71 10.15 -3.40 12.99
CA LYS A 71 11.59 -3.20 13.17
C LYS A 71 12.05 -1.76 13.00
N TYR A 72 11.42 -1.00 12.10
CA TYR A 72 11.95 0.29 11.65
C TYR A 72 11.01 1.48 11.87
N VAL A 73 9.75 1.25 12.20
CA VAL A 73 8.74 2.31 12.34
C VAL A 73 8.41 2.53 13.82
N ASP A 74 8.95 3.59 14.38
CA ASP A 74 8.72 3.98 15.78
C ASP A 74 7.52 4.94 15.90
N LEU A 75 6.38 4.52 15.36
CA LEU A 75 5.09 5.19 15.56
C LEU A 75 3.93 4.21 15.34
N PRO A 76 2.77 4.46 15.96
CA PRO A 76 1.63 3.59 15.76
C PRO A 76 1.13 3.70 14.33
N PHE A 77 0.79 2.56 13.72
CA PHE A 77 0.17 2.49 12.41
C PHE A 77 -0.89 1.39 12.36
N ASN A 78 -1.89 1.59 11.54
CA ASN A 78 -2.92 0.59 11.22
C ASN A 78 -3.14 0.44 9.72
N ALA A 79 -2.42 1.23 8.93
CA ALA A 79 -2.47 1.22 7.48
C ALA A 79 -1.06 1.41 6.88
N ILE A 80 -0.83 0.76 5.74
CA ILE A 80 0.42 0.80 5.00
C ILE A 80 0.10 1.00 3.54
N THR A 81 0.74 1.96 2.88
CA THR A 81 0.68 2.11 1.43
C THR A 81 2.02 1.70 0.83
N VAL A 82 1.96 0.82 -0.17
CA VAL A 82 3.10 0.43 -1.01
C VAL A 82 2.91 1.05 -2.38
N ASN A 83 3.90 1.78 -2.83
CA ASN A 83 3.91 2.40 -4.15
C ASN A 83 5.02 1.79 -5.02
N GLN A 84 4.76 1.68 -6.32
CA GLN A 84 5.73 1.25 -7.33
C GLN A 84 5.67 2.23 -8.49
N ASN A 85 6.79 2.89 -8.73
CA ASN A 85 6.95 3.92 -9.78
C ASN A 85 5.82 4.96 -9.72
N TYR A 86 5.43 5.35 -8.49
CA TYR A 86 4.34 6.29 -8.26
C TYR A 86 4.89 7.70 -8.07
N LYS A 87 4.60 8.58 -9.04
CA LYS A 87 4.83 10.00 -8.96
C LYS A 87 3.59 10.67 -8.41
N ALA A 88 3.65 11.09 -7.18
CA ALA A 88 2.56 11.81 -6.52
C ALA A 88 2.57 13.28 -6.91
N GLU A 89 1.44 13.77 -7.41
CA GLU A 89 1.19 15.21 -7.59
C GLU A 89 1.00 15.90 -6.23
N PRO A 90 1.10 17.24 -6.15
CA PRO A 90 0.91 17.98 -4.90
C PRO A 90 -0.41 17.63 -4.20
N HIS A 91 -0.34 17.11 -2.98
CA HIS A 91 -1.50 16.67 -2.20
C HIS A 91 -1.24 16.69 -0.69
N LYS A 92 -2.31 16.50 0.08
CA LYS A 92 -2.30 16.22 1.53
C LYS A 92 -2.99 14.89 1.79
N ASP A 93 -2.47 14.11 2.73
CA ASP A 93 -3.00 12.80 3.10
C ASP A 93 -4.19 12.92 4.09
N LYS A 94 -5.33 13.36 3.61
CA LYS A 94 -6.51 13.78 4.39
C LYS A 94 -7.05 12.76 5.40
N ASN A 95 -6.77 11.48 5.23
CA ASN A 95 -7.27 10.42 6.12
C ASN A 95 -6.22 9.93 7.13
N ASN A 96 -5.02 10.49 7.11
CA ASN A 96 -3.99 10.18 8.08
C ASN A 96 -4.17 11.05 9.32
N LYS A 97 -3.89 10.50 10.49
CA LYS A 97 -3.90 11.21 11.77
C LYS A 97 -2.51 11.19 12.37
N GLY A 98 -2.01 12.40 12.65
CA GLY A 98 -0.65 12.58 13.18
C GLY A 98 0.43 12.21 12.16
N ASN A 99 1.60 11.89 12.67
CA ASN A 99 2.75 11.60 11.85
C ASN A 99 2.61 10.30 11.05
N SER A 100 3.12 10.32 9.83
CA SER A 100 3.33 9.16 8.98
C SER A 100 4.83 8.95 8.76
N PHE A 101 5.24 7.71 8.63
CA PHE A 101 6.60 7.32 8.26
C PHE A 101 6.63 7.01 6.77
N LEU A 102 7.53 7.65 6.05
CA LEU A 102 7.72 7.49 4.61
C LEU A 102 9.16 7.13 4.31
N VAL A 103 9.39 6.11 3.49
CA VAL A 103 10.71 5.74 2.96
C VAL A 103 10.58 5.26 1.53
N ALA A 104 11.56 5.60 0.69
CA ALA A 104 11.68 5.05 -0.66
C ALA A 104 12.91 4.15 -0.77
N PHE A 105 12.91 3.27 -1.77
CA PHE A 105 13.98 2.31 -2.02
C PHE A 105 13.89 1.78 -3.46
N GLY A 106 14.93 1.09 -3.90
CA GLY A 106 15.03 0.53 -5.24
C GLY A 106 16.22 1.10 -6.02
N ASP A 107 16.29 0.78 -7.29
CA ASP A 107 17.31 1.28 -8.21
C ASP A 107 16.74 2.43 -9.05
N TYR A 108 16.92 3.65 -8.58
CA TYR A 108 16.38 4.85 -9.20
C TYR A 108 17.23 6.10 -8.89
N THR A 109 17.04 7.15 -9.68
CA THR A 109 17.65 8.49 -9.50
C THR A 109 16.56 9.55 -9.47
N GLY A 110 16.74 10.63 -8.71
CA GLY A 110 15.71 11.64 -8.45
C GLY A 110 14.65 11.13 -7.47
N GLY A 111 13.42 11.59 -7.59
CA GLY A 111 12.28 11.09 -6.80
C GLY A 111 12.30 11.48 -5.33
N GLU A 112 12.96 12.57 -5.02
CA GLU A 112 12.93 13.18 -3.69
C GLU A 112 11.49 13.56 -3.33
N LEU A 113 11.21 13.57 -2.05
CA LEU A 113 9.96 14.15 -1.54
C LEU A 113 10.14 15.67 -1.39
N GLU A 114 9.26 16.43 -1.98
CA GLU A 114 9.20 17.88 -1.80
C GLU A 114 8.02 18.25 -0.91
N ILE A 115 8.31 18.94 0.21
CA ILE A 115 7.33 19.61 1.05
C ILE A 115 7.23 21.05 0.57
N LEU A 116 6.03 21.46 0.13
CA LEU A 116 5.80 22.71 -0.58
C LEU A 116 5.43 23.86 0.36
N GLU A 117 5.04 23.57 1.60
CA GLU A 117 4.58 24.56 2.57
C GLU A 117 4.95 24.21 4.02
N GLY A 118 4.80 25.18 4.93
CA GLY A 118 5.08 25.03 6.35
C GLY A 118 6.56 25.21 6.72
N GLU A 119 6.88 24.98 8.00
CA GLU A 119 8.23 25.18 8.55
C GLU A 119 9.25 24.20 7.96
N ARG A 120 8.79 23.03 7.53
CA ARG A 120 9.62 21.98 6.92
C ARG A 120 9.61 22.01 5.38
N LYS A 121 9.24 23.16 4.77
CA LYS A 121 9.33 23.31 3.31
C LYS A 121 10.75 23.01 2.84
N GLY A 122 10.88 22.10 1.86
CA GLY A 122 12.17 21.68 1.34
C GLY A 122 12.11 20.39 0.54
N VAL A 123 13.25 19.97 0.04
CA VAL A 123 13.45 18.75 -0.74
C VAL A 123 14.21 17.73 0.11
N TYR A 124 13.68 16.52 0.21
CA TYR A 124 14.19 15.46 1.07
C TYR A 124 14.53 14.22 0.25
N ASP A 125 15.80 13.81 0.29
CA ASP A 125 16.19 12.50 -0.18
C ASP A 125 15.69 11.44 0.81
N ILE A 126 14.76 10.63 0.35
CA ILE A 126 14.14 9.56 1.14
C ILE A 126 14.56 8.15 0.68
N ASN A 127 15.61 8.04 -0.16
CA ASN A 127 16.15 6.75 -0.58
C ASN A 127 16.86 6.07 0.60
N CYS A 128 16.25 5.03 1.13
CA CYS A 128 16.67 4.35 2.36
C CYS A 128 16.77 5.28 3.60
N LYS A 129 16.25 6.50 3.51
CA LYS A 129 16.27 7.52 4.56
C LYS A 129 14.84 7.88 4.93
N PRO A 130 14.33 7.38 6.05
CA PRO A 130 12.94 7.64 6.42
C PRO A 130 12.71 9.12 6.74
N LEU A 131 11.56 9.62 6.32
CA LEU A 131 11.03 10.92 6.70
C LEU A 131 9.74 10.72 7.49
N VAL A 132 9.67 11.38 8.65
CA VAL A 132 8.48 11.38 9.52
C VAL A 132 7.91 12.79 9.56
N ASP A 133 6.63 12.92 9.18
CA ASP A 133 5.92 14.20 9.23
C ASP A 133 4.40 13.99 9.27
N ASP A 134 3.64 15.03 9.62
CA ASP A 134 2.18 15.05 9.51
C ASP A 134 1.74 15.43 8.09
N PHE A 135 1.83 14.46 7.18
CA PHE A 135 1.48 14.63 5.77
C PHE A 135 -0.02 14.95 5.54
N SER A 136 -0.85 14.88 6.58
CA SER A 136 -2.23 15.35 6.49
C SER A 136 -2.33 16.87 6.50
N LYS A 137 -1.31 17.55 7.02
CA LYS A 137 -1.25 19.00 7.16
C LYS A 137 -0.39 19.69 6.10
N VAL A 138 0.68 19.04 5.64
CA VAL A 138 1.63 19.64 4.70
C VAL A 138 1.36 19.21 3.26
N LEU A 139 1.38 20.19 2.35
CA LEU A 139 1.32 19.91 0.91
C LEU A 139 2.66 19.34 0.46
N HIS A 140 2.62 18.18 -0.19
CA HIS A 140 3.84 17.48 -0.61
C HIS A 140 3.63 16.76 -1.95
N CYS A 141 4.74 16.48 -2.63
CA CYS A 141 4.76 15.75 -3.89
C CYS A 141 6.05 14.94 -4.05
N VAL A 142 6.10 14.10 -5.07
CA VAL A 142 7.30 13.38 -5.48
C VAL A 142 7.86 14.03 -6.73
N LYS A 143 9.15 14.39 -6.71
CA LYS A 143 9.87 14.94 -7.86
C LYS A 143 10.05 13.89 -8.96
N ASP A 144 10.45 14.32 -10.13
CA ASP A 144 10.76 13.43 -11.24
C ASP A 144 11.85 12.41 -10.87
N PHE A 145 11.70 11.21 -11.38
CA PHE A 145 12.66 10.13 -11.18
C PHE A 145 12.77 9.25 -12.42
N SER A 146 13.86 8.50 -12.46
CA SER A 146 14.11 7.46 -13.48
C SER A 146 14.53 6.17 -12.79
N GLY A 147 14.14 5.02 -13.32
CA GLY A 147 14.43 3.71 -12.75
C GLY A 147 13.25 3.10 -11.97
N ASN A 148 13.54 2.09 -11.16
CA ASN A 148 12.55 1.34 -10.39
C ASN A 148 12.49 1.86 -8.94
N ARG A 149 11.51 2.69 -8.67
CA ARG A 149 11.29 3.31 -7.37
C ARG A 149 10.12 2.68 -6.65
N TYR A 150 10.37 2.21 -5.43
CA TYR A 150 9.35 1.78 -4.49
C TYR A 150 9.28 2.75 -3.32
N SER A 151 8.12 2.84 -2.66
CA SER A 151 8.02 3.53 -1.38
C SER A 151 7.01 2.87 -0.45
N LEU A 152 7.27 2.98 0.85
CA LEU A 152 6.38 2.55 1.92
C LEU A 152 5.94 3.77 2.71
N VAL A 153 4.65 3.83 3.00
CA VAL A 153 4.06 4.84 3.88
C VAL A 153 3.31 4.13 4.99
N TYR A 154 3.76 4.30 6.24
CA TYR A 154 3.10 3.78 7.44
C TYR A 154 2.38 4.93 8.11
N TYR A 155 1.10 4.76 8.44
CA TYR A 155 0.29 5.81 9.00
C TYR A 155 -0.87 5.27 9.85
N TRP A 156 -1.37 6.13 10.74
CA TRP A 156 -2.61 5.87 11.44
C TRP A 156 -3.78 6.39 10.61
N PHE A 157 -4.62 5.48 10.13
CA PHE A 157 -5.87 5.81 9.47
C PHE A 157 -6.96 6.00 10.51
N GLU A 158 -7.63 7.15 10.48
CA GLU A 158 -8.78 7.43 11.33
C GLU A 158 -9.99 7.84 10.50
N ASN A 159 -11.15 7.33 10.86
CA ASN A 159 -12.43 7.71 10.29
C ASN A 159 -13.52 7.57 11.33
N LYS A 160 -14.44 8.54 11.41
CA LYS A 160 -15.55 8.54 12.37
C LYS A 160 -16.46 7.32 12.30
N ARG A 161 -16.46 6.60 11.18
CA ARG A 161 -17.22 5.37 10.97
C ARG A 161 -16.42 4.10 11.27
N LEU A 162 -15.18 4.24 11.72
CA LEU A 162 -14.36 3.13 12.14
C LEU A 162 -14.88 2.66 13.51
N GLY A 163 -15.51 1.48 13.52
CA GLY A 163 -15.89 0.79 14.76
C GLY A 163 -14.75 -0.06 15.29
N ASP A 164 -15.02 -0.82 16.34
CA ASP A 164 -14.09 -1.80 16.88
C ASP A 164 -13.91 -2.94 15.88
N LEU A 165 -12.72 -2.96 15.25
CA LEU A 165 -12.34 -4.06 14.37
C LEU A 165 -11.47 -5.06 15.14
N PRO A 166 -11.76 -6.37 15.05
CA PRO A 166 -10.83 -7.37 15.54
C PRO A 166 -9.45 -7.21 14.91
N SER A 167 -8.40 -7.46 15.69
CA SER A 167 -7.01 -7.33 15.22
C SER A 167 -6.76 -8.16 13.96
N GLY A 168 -6.06 -7.54 13.00
CA GLY A 168 -5.64 -8.22 11.77
C GLY A 168 -4.22 -8.76 11.93
N THR A 169 -4.05 -10.06 11.76
CA THR A 169 -2.74 -10.71 11.86
C THR A 169 -2.47 -11.61 10.65
N VAL A 170 -1.21 -11.89 10.38
CA VAL A 170 -0.81 -12.90 9.38
C VAL A 170 -0.15 -14.07 10.08
N LYS A 171 -0.66 -15.27 9.85
CA LYS A 171 -0.10 -16.52 10.38
C LYS A 171 0.42 -17.40 9.25
N GLN A 172 1.51 -18.09 9.51
CA GLN A 172 2.07 -19.10 8.61
C GLN A 172 1.50 -20.47 8.98
N GLU A 173 1.02 -21.21 7.98
CA GLU A 173 0.54 -22.58 8.11
C GLU A 173 1.24 -23.42 7.05
N GLY A 174 2.20 -24.25 7.45
CA GLY A 174 3.10 -24.95 6.55
C GLY A 174 3.91 -23.94 5.71
N SER A 175 3.85 -24.08 4.38
CA SER A 175 4.52 -23.16 3.44
C SER A 175 3.68 -21.95 3.03
N LYS A 176 2.47 -21.77 3.57
CA LYS A 176 1.52 -20.73 3.15
C LYS A 176 1.27 -19.73 4.25
N TYR A 177 0.94 -18.50 3.84
CA TYR A 177 0.56 -17.42 4.74
C TYR A 177 -0.92 -17.09 4.58
N TYR A 178 -1.58 -16.77 5.71
CA TYR A 178 -3.01 -16.46 5.76
C TYR A 178 -3.25 -15.25 6.65
N PHE A 179 -4.20 -14.42 6.23
CA PHE A 179 -4.67 -13.30 7.04
C PHE A 179 -5.80 -13.75 7.97
N TYR A 180 -5.72 -13.32 9.21
CA TYR A 180 -6.70 -13.55 10.24
C TYR A 180 -7.28 -12.21 10.73
N ARG A 181 -8.59 -12.19 10.98
CA ARG A 181 -9.27 -11.12 11.71
C ARG A 181 -9.72 -11.69 13.04
N GLY A 182 -9.05 -11.30 14.13
CA GLY A 182 -9.14 -12.07 15.38
C GLY A 182 -8.75 -13.52 15.11
N ASP A 183 -9.60 -14.46 15.51
CA ASP A 183 -9.38 -15.89 15.30
C ASP A 183 -9.91 -16.41 13.94
N LYS A 184 -10.63 -15.57 13.18
CA LYS A 184 -11.21 -15.97 11.91
C LYS A 184 -10.20 -15.84 10.78
N LYS A 185 -9.86 -16.98 10.12
CA LYS A 185 -9.10 -17.01 8.88
C LYS A 185 -9.94 -16.42 7.73
N ILE A 186 -9.41 -15.42 7.06
CA ILE A 186 -10.06 -14.77 5.92
C ILE A 186 -9.53 -15.35 4.62
N THR A 187 -10.44 -15.79 3.76
CA THR A 187 -10.11 -16.38 2.45
C THR A 187 -10.55 -15.46 1.32
N ARG A 188 -10.09 -15.74 0.09
CA ARG A 188 -10.53 -14.99 -1.09
C ARG A 188 -12.07 -15.00 -1.29
N LYS A 189 -12.75 -16.04 -0.80
CA LYS A 189 -14.22 -16.15 -0.88
C LYS A 189 -14.92 -15.16 0.06
N ASP A 190 -14.35 -14.90 1.23
CA ASP A 190 -14.92 -14.00 2.23
C ASP A 190 -14.80 -12.51 1.80
N GLY A 191 -13.86 -12.19 0.92
CA GLY A 191 -13.57 -10.81 0.49
C GLY A 191 -14.34 -10.32 -0.73
N LEU A 192 -15.25 -11.13 -1.30
CA LEU A 192 -16.10 -10.66 -2.39
C LEU A 192 -17.25 -9.80 -1.82
N PRO A 193 -17.41 -8.53 -2.27
CA PRO A 193 -18.54 -7.71 -1.86
C PRO A 193 -19.86 -8.45 -2.15
N HIS A 194 -20.81 -8.41 -1.22
CA HIS A 194 -22.13 -9.01 -1.40
C HIS A 194 -22.84 -8.57 -2.70
N ASN A 195 -22.47 -7.42 -3.24
CA ASN A 195 -23.05 -6.83 -4.46
C ASN A 195 -22.60 -7.53 -5.76
N LEU A 196 -21.56 -8.37 -5.74
CA LEU A 196 -21.16 -9.14 -6.93
C LEU A 196 -22.02 -10.38 -7.19
N LYS A 197 -22.93 -10.72 -6.30
CA LYS A 197 -23.91 -11.79 -6.56
C LYS A 197 -24.83 -11.49 -7.77
N GLY A 198 -25.05 -10.20 -8.11
CA GLY A 198 -25.78 -9.76 -9.31
C GLY A 198 -24.96 -9.67 -10.59
N ARG A 199 -23.62 -9.57 -10.51
CA ARG A 199 -22.70 -9.39 -11.65
C ARG A 199 -22.04 -10.67 -12.16
N LYS A 200 -22.48 -11.83 -11.72
CA LYS A 200 -21.91 -13.13 -12.19
C LYS A 200 -21.92 -13.28 -13.71
N LYS A 201 -22.85 -12.67 -14.43
CA LYS A 201 -22.91 -12.71 -15.91
C LYS A 201 -21.83 -11.83 -16.58
N GLU A 202 -21.54 -10.63 -16.05
CA GLU A 202 -20.52 -9.72 -16.61
C GLU A 202 -19.10 -10.25 -16.38
N VAL A 203 -18.82 -10.78 -15.18
CA VAL A 203 -17.51 -11.36 -14.85
C VAL A 203 -17.26 -12.66 -15.64
N ALA A 204 -18.28 -13.47 -15.86
CA ALA A 204 -18.17 -14.66 -16.71
C ALA A 204 -17.93 -14.31 -18.19
N GLY A 205 -18.52 -13.20 -18.69
CA GLY A 205 -18.25 -12.67 -20.02
C GLY A 205 -16.79 -12.22 -20.17
N LEU A 206 -16.30 -11.41 -19.24
CA LEU A 206 -14.90 -10.93 -19.24
C LEU A 206 -13.86 -12.08 -19.16
N VAL A 207 -14.12 -13.10 -18.36
CA VAL A 207 -13.24 -14.29 -18.27
C VAL A 207 -13.26 -15.11 -19.56
N LYS A 208 -14.39 -15.13 -20.27
CA LYS A 208 -14.51 -15.79 -21.57
C LYS A 208 -13.73 -15.04 -22.68
N GLU A 209 -13.86 -13.72 -22.74
CA GLU A 209 -13.09 -12.88 -23.67
C GLU A 209 -11.57 -12.98 -23.44
N ILE A 210 -11.09 -12.99 -22.19
CA ILE A 210 -9.66 -13.16 -21.88
C ILE A 210 -9.16 -14.55 -22.31
N LYS A 211 -9.96 -15.60 -22.19
CA LYS A 211 -9.60 -16.93 -22.67
C LYS A 211 -9.53 -17.05 -24.17
N GLU A 212 -10.43 -16.37 -24.91
CA GLU A 212 -10.44 -16.35 -26.37
C GLU A 212 -9.24 -15.56 -26.95
N VAL A 213 -8.80 -14.50 -26.28
CA VAL A 213 -7.61 -13.72 -26.68
C VAL A 213 -6.30 -14.49 -26.45
N VAL A 214 -6.23 -15.36 -25.43
CA VAL A 214 -5.02 -16.17 -25.15
C VAL A 214 -4.85 -17.34 -26.13
N ILE A 215 -5.94 -17.82 -26.76
CA ILE A 215 -5.90 -18.96 -27.71
C ILE A 215 -5.56 -18.53 -29.17
N SER A 216 -5.51 -17.21 -29.45
CA SER A 216 -5.23 -16.69 -30.80
C SER A 216 -3.77 -16.31 -31.08
N PHE A 217 -2.82 -16.72 -30.23
CA PHE A 217 -1.38 -16.46 -30.37
C PHE A 217 -0.52 -17.73 -30.47
N ASP A 218 -1.09 -18.82 -30.99
CA ASP A 218 -0.31 -20.00 -31.46
C ASP A 218 -0.18 -20.00 -32.98
#